data_9326050709220494f18e5486d896efa0
#
_entry.id   9326050709220494f18e5486d896efa0
#
_cell.length_a   1.000
_cell.length_b   1.000
_cell.length_c   1.000
_cell.angle_alpha   90.00
_cell.angle_beta   90.00
_cell.angle_gamma   90.00
#
_symmetry.space_group_name_H-M   'P 1'
#
loop_
_entity.id
_entity.type
_entity.pdbx_description
1 polymer ?
#
loop_
_entity_poly.entity_id
_entity_poly.type
_entity_poly.pdbx_seq_one_letter_code
_entity_poly.pdbx_strand_id
1 'polypeptide(L)'
;MGIEETLTRIRPALQKRVSNSLARGTGVRENFQDQLDKFFDLLDQAVVSGDAKWLDPLMLEWVTARTETDLEGGIRNVTVLLNKIITYSYEIARENLESSEALDLVSALMPIYLHCMERVTTYENESRISYMVNELETLKTKLERLDKSKSNFIAVAAHELKTPLTLIEGYAAMISDSISRESDSVQMLVQGIHTGMNRLREIVDDMIDVSLIDNNLMSLSFQPLWLNRIFNLGQAEFKPILEKRKQKLEIKPFPGSDELIFGDQERIYQAIKNLISNAIKYTPDGGRITVDGRTLPGFIEITFADTGIGISAENQLLIFEKFGQLGDVALHSSGKTKFKGGGPGLGLPIVKGIVEAHGGTIWVESPGYDEEKCPGSIFHVLLPHRTQPNDPKLSKLFRTEAPPEERPAPKNGW
;
A
#
# COMPACT_ATOMS: atom_id res chain seq x y z
N MET A 1 -61.29 -28.55 -3.43
CA MET A 1 -60.37 -27.93 -4.36
C MET A 1 -58.95 -28.42 -3.97
N GLY A 2 -58.11 -28.82 -4.93
CA GLY A 2 -56.76 -29.29 -4.58
C GLY A 2 -55.87 -28.15 -4.10
N ILE A 3 -54.86 -28.43 -3.25
CA ILE A 3 -53.93 -27.41 -2.72
C ILE A 3 -53.19 -26.70 -3.88
N GLU A 4 -52.87 -27.42 -4.95
CA GLU A 4 -52.23 -26.90 -6.16
C GLU A 4 -53.13 -25.84 -6.88
N GLU A 5 -54.43 -26.13 -7.05
CA GLU A 5 -55.36 -25.16 -7.65
C GLU A 5 -55.51 -23.92 -6.78
N THR A 6 -55.50 -24.11 -5.46
CA THR A 6 -55.58 -23.00 -4.50
C THR A 6 -54.33 -22.11 -4.54
N LEU A 7 -53.11 -22.71 -4.61
CA LEU A 7 -51.85 -22.00 -4.73
C LEU A 7 -51.77 -21.22 -6.06
N THR A 8 -52.18 -21.86 -7.18
CA THR A 8 -52.22 -21.22 -8.51
C THR A 8 -53.12 -19.98 -8.52
N ARG A 9 -54.28 -20.05 -7.81
CA ARG A 9 -55.22 -18.92 -7.69
C ARG A 9 -54.63 -17.70 -6.98
N ILE A 10 -53.85 -17.88 -5.91
CA ILE A 10 -53.29 -16.78 -5.12
C ILE A 10 -51.94 -16.30 -5.62
N ARG A 11 -51.23 -17.10 -6.39
CA ARG A 11 -49.85 -16.83 -6.89
C ARG A 11 -49.68 -15.44 -7.51
N PRO A 12 -50.56 -14.93 -8.43
CA PRO A 12 -50.40 -13.60 -9.01
C PRO A 12 -50.46 -12.46 -7.98
N ALA A 13 -51.34 -12.57 -6.99
CA ALA A 13 -51.45 -11.59 -5.91
C ALA A 13 -50.22 -11.60 -5.01
N LEU A 14 -49.69 -12.78 -4.72
CA LEU A 14 -48.48 -12.98 -3.89
C LEU A 14 -47.23 -12.45 -4.57
N GLN A 15 -47.01 -12.79 -5.85
CA GLN A 15 -45.90 -12.28 -6.66
C GLN A 15 -45.91 -10.76 -6.71
N LYS A 16 -47.07 -10.16 -6.99
CA LYS A 16 -47.23 -8.70 -7.04
C LYS A 16 -46.89 -8.03 -5.69
N ARG A 17 -47.37 -8.61 -4.57
CA ARG A 17 -47.14 -8.05 -3.23
C ARG A 17 -45.67 -8.15 -2.80
N VAL A 18 -45.03 -9.29 -3.05
CA VAL A 18 -43.60 -9.52 -2.77
C VAL A 18 -42.74 -8.60 -3.63
N SER A 19 -42.98 -8.55 -4.96
CA SER A 19 -42.25 -7.70 -5.88
C SER A 19 -42.31 -6.22 -5.50
N ASN A 20 -43.51 -5.71 -5.19
CA ASN A 20 -43.70 -4.30 -4.80
C ASN A 20 -43.04 -3.95 -3.45
N SER A 21 -42.96 -4.91 -2.54
CA SER A 21 -42.34 -4.68 -1.22
C SER A 21 -40.80 -4.70 -1.23
N LEU A 22 -40.20 -5.44 -2.15
CA LEU A 22 -38.77 -5.76 -2.10
C LEU A 22 -37.97 -5.12 -3.23
N ALA A 23 -38.54 -4.93 -4.42
CA ALA A 23 -37.86 -4.37 -5.57
C ALA A 23 -37.76 -2.83 -5.49
N ARG A 24 -36.55 -2.29 -5.30
CA ARG A 24 -36.25 -0.86 -5.39
C ARG A 24 -35.36 -0.61 -6.61
N GLY A 25 -35.92 0.04 -7.66
CA GLY A 25 -35.19 0.35 -8.92
C GLY A 25 -35.62 -0.54 -10.09
N THR A 26 -35.52 -0.04 -11.34
CA THR A 26 -36.04 -0.69 -12.55
C THR A 26 -35.23 -1.91 -13.00
N GLY A 27 -33.89 -1.83 -13.03
CA GLY A 27 -33.03 -2.94 -13.45
C GLY A 27 -32.94 -4.10 -12.44
N VAL A 28 -33.15 -3.79 -11.15
CA VAL A 28 -33.21 -4.82 -10.09
C VAL A 28 -34.54 -5.59 -10.11
N ARG A 29 -35.60 -4.96 -10.66
CA ARG A 29 -36.91 -5.58 -10.72
C ARG A 29 -36.98 -6.77 -11.68
N GLU A 30 -36.39 -6.67 -12.86
CA GLU A 30 -36.46 -7.76 -13.86
C GLU A 30 -35.77 -9.03 -13.36
N ASN A 31 -34.54 -8.94 -12.93
CA ASN A 31 -33.80 -10.09 -12.40
C ASN A 31 -34.43 -10.67 -11.12
N PHE A 32 -34.97 -9.81 -10.26
CA PHE A 32 -35.67 -10.27 -9.05
C PHE A 32 -37.03 -10.94 -9.40
N GLN A 33 -37.72 -10.49 -10.43
CA GLN A 33 -38.98 -11.09 -10.90
C GLN A 33 -38.70 -12.51 -11.39
N ASP A 34 -37.72 -12.70 -12.25
CA ASP A 34 -37.32 -14.02 -12.76
C ASP A 34 -36.96 -15.00 -11.64
N GLN A 35 -36.22 -14.53 -10.64
CA GLN A 35 -35.85 -15.34 -9.46
C GLN A 35 -37.08 -15.69 -8.61
N LEU A 36 -38.03 -14.77 -8.51
CA LEU A 36 -39.26 -14.98 -7.77
C LEU A 36 -40.20 -15.96 -8.52
N ASP A 37 -40.28 -15.86 -9.83
CA ASP A 37 -41.05 -16.79 -10.68
C ASP A 37 -40.49 -18.21 -10.55
N LYS A 38 -39.15 -18.35 -10.61
CA LYS A 38 -38.44 -19.62 -10.39
C LYS A 38 -38.75 -20.20 -8.99
N PHE A 39 -38.77 -19.33 -7.96
CA PHE A 39 -39.16 -19.75 -6.61
C PHE A 39 -40.55 -20.34 -6.55
N PHE A 40 -41.56 -19.69 -7.16
CA PHE A 40 -42.94 -20.18 -7.15
C PHE A 40 -43.14 -21.45 -7.98
N ASP A 41 -42.40 -21.57 -9.12
CA ASP A 41 -42.43 -22.80 -9.92
C ASP A 41 -41.91 -24.01 -9.12
N LEU A 42 -40.81 -23.81 -8.39
CA LEU A 42 -40.23 -24.85 -7.52
C LEU A 42 -41.10 -25.10 -6.27
N LEU A 43 -41.77 -24.08 -5.76
CA LEU A 43 -42.72 -24.22 -4.66
C LEU A 43 -43.91 -25.06 -5.05
N ASP A 44 -44.49 -24.85 -6.26
CA ASP A 44 -45.56 -25.67 -6.82
C ASP A 44 -45.13 -27.14 -6.91
N GLN A 45 -43.92 -27.41 -7.42
CA GLN A 45 -43.34 -28.77 -7.48
C GLN A 45 -43.16 -29.41 -6.10
N ALA A 46 -42.68 -28.63 -5.13
CA ALA A 46 -42.49 -29.08 -3.76
C ALA A 46 -43.83 -29.42 -3.08
N VAL A 47 -44.89 -28.65 -3.33
CA VAL A 47 -46.24 -28.92 -2.81
C VAL A 47 -46.83 -30.20 -3.42
N VAL A 48 -46.69 -30.40 -4.75
CA VAL A 48 -47.21 -31.58 -5.46
C VAL A 48 -46.46 -32.85 -5.05
N SER A 49 -45.15 -32.80 -4.94
CA SER A 49 -44.31 -33.96 -4.60
C SER A 49 -44.22 -34.25 -3.11
N GLY A 50 -44.52 -33.28 -2.25
CA GLY A 50 -44.29 -33.34 -0.81
C GLY A 50 -42.80 -33.26 -0.42
N ASP A 51 -41.90 -32.91 -1.35
CA ASP A 51 -40.46 -32.82 -1.10
C ASP A 51 -39.97 -31.36 -1.21
N ALA A 52 -39.62 -30.76 -0.07
CA ALA A 52 -39.11 -29.40 0.01
C ALA A 52 -37.73 -29.20 -0.63
N LYS A 53 -36.97 -30.28 -0.91
CA LYS A 53 -35.61 -30.22 -1.46
C LYS A 53 -35.56 -29.62 -2.87
N TRP A 54 -36.68 -29.53 -3.58
CA TRP A 54 -36.76 -28.82 -4.85
C TRP A 54 -36.27 -27.38 -4.79
N LEU A 55 -36.37 -26.74 -3.62
CA LEU A 55 -35.96 -25.36 -3.40
C LEU A 55 -34.49 -25.19 -2.97
N ASP A 56 -33.80 -26.29 -2.58
CA ASP A 56 -32.39 -26.21 -2.09
C ASP A 56 -31.42 -25.54 -3.07
N PRO A 57 -31.43 -25.86 -4.39
CA PRO A 57 -30.49 -25.20 -5.32
C PRO A 57 -30.73 -23.70 -5.42
N LEU A 58 -32.01 -23.27 -5.37
CA LEU A 58 -32.35 -21.85 -5.42
C LEU A 58 -31.95 -21.12 -4.12
N MET A 59 -32.15 -21.75 -2.97
CA MET A 59 -31.69 -21.19 -1.68
C MET A 59 -30.19 -20.99 -1.65
N LEU A 60 -29.44 -21.96 -2.18
CA LEU A 60 -27.98 -21.84 -2.32
C LEU A 60 -27.61 -20.72 -3.29
N GLU A 61 -28.24 -20.63 -4.47
CA GLU A 61 -28.04 -19.58 -5.45
C GLU A 61 -28.28 -18.18 -4.83
N TRP A 62 -29.36 -18.00 -4.09
CA TRP A 62 -29.69 -16.74 -3.43
C TRP A 62 -28.67 -16.33 -2.35
N VAL A 63 -28.09 -17.29 -1.63
CA VAL A 63 -27.07 -17.00 -0.61
C VAL A 63 -25.71 -16.71 -1.26
N THR A 64 -25.34 -17.46 -2.31
CA THR A 64 -24.04 -17.30 -2.97
C THR A 64 -23.94 -16.09 -3.91
N ALA A 65 -25.08 -15.58 -4.40
CA ALA A 65 -25.11 -14.37 -5.25
C ALA A 65 -24.78 -13.05 -4.51
N ARG A 66 -24.35 -13.11 -3.25
CA ARG A 66 -24.04 -11.93 -2.42
C ARG A 66 -22.66 -11.39 -2.71
N THR A 67 -22.53 -10.07 -2.56
CA THR A 67 -21.23 -9.37 -2.58
C THR A 67 -20.61 -9.32 -1.18
N GLU A 68 -19.29 -9.10 -1.10
CA GLU A 68 -18.55 -8.94 0.17
C GLU A 68 -19.18 -7.84 1.06
N THR A 69 -19.63 -6.74 0.48
CA THR A 69 -20.30 -5.64 1.18
C THR A 69 -21.65 -6.05 1.82
N ASP A 70 -22.33 -7.05 1.27
CA ASP A 70 -23.57 -7.58 1.85
C ASP A 70 -23.28 -8.49 3.06
N LEU A 71 -22.11 -9.12 3.11
CA LEU A 71 -21.67 -9.96 4.23
C LEU A 71 -21.24 -9.11 5.44
N GLU A 72 -20.60 -7.96 5.22
CA GLU A 72 -20.21 -7.03 6.28
C GLU A 72 -21.38 -6.26 6.88
N GLY A 73 -22.33 -5.83 6.05
CA GLY A 73 -23.41 -4.92 6.45
C GLY A 73 -24.65 -5.57 7.08
N GLY A 74 -24.84 -6.88 6.97
CA GLY A 74 -26.01 -7.61 7.52
C GLY A 74 -27.38 -7.21 6.97
N ILE A 75 -27.45 -6.33 5.94
CA ILE A 75 -28.65 -5.59 5.55
C ILE A 75 -29.54 -6.35 4.55
N ARG A 76 -28.99 -7.34 3.83
CA ARG A 76 -29.72 -8.13 2.82
C ARG A 76 -29.70 -9.63 3.13
N ASN A 77 -30.34 -10.03 4.20
CA ASN A 77 -30.49 -11.44 4.56
C ASN A 77 -31.56 -12.11 3.71
N VAL A 78 -31.23 -13.24 3.06
CA VAL A 78 -32.21 -14.09 2.36
C VAL A 78 -33.28 -14.56 3.35
N THR A 79 -32.90 -14.80 4.60
CA THR A 79 -33.79 -15.04 5.72
C THR A 79 -34.89 -13.98 5.86
N VAL A 80 -34.56 -12.68 5.70
CA VAL A 80 -35.54 -11.57 5.74
C VAL A 80 -36.47 -11.61 4.54
N LEU A 81 -35.95 -11.96 3.35
CA LEU A 81 -36.75 -12.15 2.14
C LEU A 81 -37.77 -13.29 2.32
N LEU A 82 -37.34 -14.46 2.78
CA LEU A 82 -38.18 -15.60 3.03
C LEU A 82 -39.25 -15.30 4.08
N ASN A 83 -38.90 -14.64 5.17
CA ASN A 83 -39.89 -14.22 6.18
C ASN A 83 -41.00 -13.34 5.59
N LYS A 84 -40.65 -12.44 4.67
CA LYS A 84 -41.64 -11.62 3.99
C LYS A 84 -42.54 -12.46 3.06
N ILE A 85 -41.94 -13.40 2.31
CA ILE A 85 -42.74 -14.32 1.46
C ILE A 85 -43.71 -15.12 2.31
N ILE A 86 -43.27 -15.69 3.43
CA ILE A 86 -44.09 -16.44 4.37
C ILE A 86 -45.25 -15.57 4.90
N THR A 87 -44.92 -14.36 5.37
CA THR A 87 -45.90 -13.42 5.92
C THR A 87 -46.95 -13.06 4.87
N TYR A 88 -46.52 -12.71 3.65
CA TYR A 88 -47.45 -12.36 2.59
C TYR A 88 -48.26 -13.55 2.09
N SER A 89 -47.72 -14.77 2.10
CA SER A 89 -48.47 -15.99 1.78
C SER A 89 -49.64 -16.19 2.75
N TYR A 90 -49.37 -15.98 4.05
CA TYR A 90 -50.41 -16.06 5.07
C TYR A 90 -51.47 -14.94 4.91
N GLU A 91 -51.03 -13.69 4.73
CA GLU A 91 -51.96 -12.55 4.58
C GLU A 91 -52.86 -12.71 3.36
N ILE A 92 -52.31 -13.08 2.20
CA ILE A 92 -53.05 -13.23 0.95
C ILE A 92 -53.97 -14.45 0.99
N ALA A 93 -53.53 -15.55 1.59
CA ALA A 93 -54.40 -16.70 1.81
C ALA A 93 -55.64 -16.28 2.63
N ARG A 94 -55.47 -15.53 3.71
CA ARG A 94 -56.56 -15.04 4.55
C ARG A 94 -57.46 -14.02 3.85
N GLU A 95 -56.92 -13.19 2.95
CA GLU A 95 -57.67 -12.15 2.22
C GLU A 95 -58.50 -12.74 1.05
N ASN A 96 -58.05 -13.83 0.41
CA ASN A 96 -58.58 -14.31 -0.87
C ASN A 96 -59.22 -15.71 -0.84
N LEU A 97 -59.12 -16.43 0.30
CA LEU A 97 -59.62 -17.79 0.43
C LEU A 97 -60.66 -17.91 1.57
N GLU A 98 -61.46 -18.95 1.53
CA GLU A 98 -62.29 -19.35 2.68
C GLU A 98 -61.41 -19.88 3.80
N SER A 99 -61.87 -19.78 5.05
CA SER A 99 -61.09 -20.13 6.23
C SER A 99 -60.54 -21.57 6.22
N SER A 100 -61.29 -22.53 5.68
CA SER A 100 -60.85 -23.92 5.54
C SER A 100 -59.80 -24.08 4.47
N GLU A 101 -59.98 -23.49 3.28
CA GLU A 101 -59.00 -23.50 2.17
C GLU A 101 -57.69 -22.82 2.58
N ALA A 102 -57.79 -21.68 3.29
CA ALA A 102 -56.63 -20.96 3.78
C ALA A 102 -55.82 -21.77 4.79
N LEU A 103 -56.50 -22.48 5.70
CA LEU A 103 -55.84 -23.36 6.70
C LEU A 103 -55.13 -24.53 6.03
N ASP A 104 -55.78 -25.20 5.07
CA ASP A 104 -55.22 -26.33 4.33
C ASP A 104 -53.97 -25.89 3.54
N LEU A 105 -54.05 -24.76 2.84
CA LEU A 105 -52.92 -24.21 2.09
C LEU A 105 -51.74 -23.86 3.01
N VAL A 106 -51.98 -23.12 4.10
CA VAL A 106 -50.91 -22.72 5.03
C VAL A 106 -50.30 -23.97 5.68
N SER A 107 -51.11 -24.97 6.02
CA SER A 107 -50.62 -26.23 6.59
C SER A 107 -49.72 -27.00 5.62
N ALA A 108 -49.97 -26.94 4.32
CA ALA A 108 -49.15 -27.58 3.30
C ALA A 108 -47.83 -26.78 3.01
N LEU A 109 -47.89 -25.45 3.02
CA LEU A 109 -46.75 -24.60 2.75
C LEU A 109 -45.76 -24.50 3.92
N MET A 110 -46.23 -24.57 5.16
CA MET A 110 -45.43 -24.35 6.35
C MET A 110 -44.24 -25.29 6.47
N PRO A 111 -44.36 -26.61 6.26
CA PRO A 111 -43.18 -27.51 6.31
C PRO A 111 -42.14 -27.14 5.24
N ILE A 112 -42.55 -26.72 4.05
CA ILE A 112 -41.66 -26.33 2.95
C ILE A 112 -40.94 -25.02 3.32
N TYR A 113 -41.63 -24.04 3.84
CA TYR A 113 -41.05 -22.78 4.29
C TYR A 113 -40.08 -22.96 5.44
N LEU A 114 -40.38 -23.82 6.41
CA LEU A 114 -39.48 -24.17 7.51
C LEU A 114 -38.20 -24.79 6.99
N HIS A 115 -38.31 -25.73 6.03
CA HIS A 115 -37.16 -26.32 5.37
C HIS A 115 -36.29 -25.26 4.65
N CYS A 116 -36.93 -24.37 3.86
CA CYS A 116 -36.21 -23.26 3.20
C CYS A 116 -35.48 -22.35 4.21
N MET A 117 -36.15 -22.01 5.32
CA MET A 117 -35.53 -21.19 6.39
C MET A 117 -34.32 -21.88 7.03
N GLU A 118 -34.42 -23.17 7.32
CA GLU A 118 -33.31 -23.96 7.87
C GLU A 118 -32.14 -24.00 6.89
N ARG A 119 -32.41 -24.31 5.60
CA ARG A 119 -31.38 -24.36 4.56
C ARG A 119 -30.68 -23.02 4.35
N VAL A 120 -31.45 -21.95 4.22
CA VAL A 120 -30.88 -20.59 4.08
C VAL A 120 -30.06 -20.22 5.29
N THR A 121 -30.54 -20.46 6.50
CA THR A 121 -29.78 -20.16 7.72
C THR A 121 -28.47 -20.96 7.78
N THR A 122 -28.48 -22.22 7.37
CA THR A 122 -27.28 -23.04 7.28
C THR A 122 -26.29 -22.47 6.27
N TYR A 123 -26.72 -22.20 5.05
CA TYR A 123 -25.86 -21.65 3.99
C TYR A 123 -25.32 -20.24 4.33
N GLU A 124 -26.16 -19.38 4.94
CA GLU A 124 -25.71 -18.06 5.42
C GLU A 124 -24.62 -18.18 6.49
N ASN A 125 -24.77 -19.10 7.42
CA ASN A 125 -23.76 -19.34 8.46
C ASN A 125 -22.46 -19.93 7.87
N GLU A 126 -22.57 -20.91 6.97
CA GLU A 126 -21.40 -21.50 6.28
C GLU A 126 -20.64 -20.44 5.47
N SER A 127 -21.35 -19.61 4.71
CA SER A 127 -20.75 -18.52 3.95
C SER A 127 -20.06 -17.50 4.84
N ARG A 128 -20.69 -17.12 5.95
CA ARG A 128 -20.12 -16.20 6.94
C ARG A 128 -18.90 -16.76 7.64
N ILE A 129 -18.93 -18.02 8.01
CA ILE A 129 -17.78 -18.72 8.63
C ILE A 129 -16.62 -18.79 7.63
N SER A 130 -16.88 -19.14 6.36
CA SER A 130 -15.86 -19.18 5.31
C SER A 130 -15.20 -17.84 5.11
N TYR A 131 -15.99 -16.76 5.05
CA TYR A 131 -15.47 -15.40 4.95
C TYR A 131 -14.56 -15.04 6.14
N MET A 132 -15.04 -15.29 7.37
CA MET A 132 -14.26 -15.02 8.58
C MET A 132 -12.96 -15.82 8.65
N VAL A 133 -12.97 -17.09 8.22
CA VAL A 133 -11.77 -17.94 8.18
C VAL A 133 -10.75 -17.36 7.21
N ASN A 134 -11.17 -16.95 5.99
CA ASN A 134 -10.27 -16.35 5.01
C ASN A 134 -9.68 -15.01 5.49
N GLU A 135 -10.48 -14.19 6.17
CA GLU A 135 -10.01 -12.93 6.77
C GLU A 135 -8.97 -13.19 7.88
N LEU A 136 -9.25 -14.16 8.76
CA LEU A 136 -8.32 -14.57 9.81
C LEU A 136 -7.00 -15.12 9.26
N GLU A 137 -7.03 -15.93 8.21
CA GLU A 137 -5.82 -16.43 7.54
C GLU A 137 -5.01 -15.30 6.92
N THR A 138 -5.69 -14.33 6.31
CA THR A 138 -5.04 -13.13 5.75
C THR A 138 -4.36 -12.29 6.84
N LEU A 139 -5.05 -12.05 7.95
CA LEU A 139 -4.51 -11.32 9.10
C LEU A 139 -3.35 -12.09 9.75
N LYS A 140 -3.47 -13.41 9.92
CA LYS A 140 -2.40 -14.27 10.44
C LYS A 140 -1.15 -14.18 9.58
N THR A 141 -1.30 -14.27 8.25
CA THR A 141 -0.18 -14.16 7.30
C THR A 141 0.51 -12.80 7.40
N LYS A 142 -0.26 -11.71 7.55
CA LYS A 142 0.28 -10.36 7.77
C LYS A 142 1.05 -10.28 9.09
N LEU A 143 0.52 -10.83 10.18
CA LEU A 143 1.19 -10.84 11.49
C LEU A 143 2.50 -11.63 11.45
N GLU A 144 2.51 -12.82 10.84
CA GLU A 144 3.72 -13.64 10.69
C GLU A 144 4.80 -12.92 9.87
N ARG A 145 4.42 -12.19 8.81
CA ARG A 145 5.36 -11.36 8.04
C ARG A 145 5.93 -10.23 8.89
N LEU A 146 5.11 -9.54 9.66
CA LEU A 146 5.55 -8.46 10.55
C LEU A 146 6.50 -8.97 11.63
N ASP A 147 6.20 -10.11 12.26
CA ASP A 147 7.04 -10.72 13.30
C ASP A 147 8.38 -11.17 12.74
N LYS A 148 8.37 -11.81 11.55
CA LYS A 148 9.59 -12.19 10.84
C LYS A 148 10.43 -10.97 10.47
N SER A 149 9.78 -9.90 9.99
CA SER A 149 10.46 -8.63 9.65
C SER A 149 11.10 -8.01 10.89
N LYS A 150 10.38 -7.96 12.03
CA LYS A 150 10.89 -7.47 13.31
C LYS A 150 12.09 -8.29 13.80
N SER A 151 12.02 -9.61 13.73
CA SER A 151 13.09 -10.51 14.15
C SER A 151 14.33 -10.35 13.26
N ASN A 152 14.15 -10.25 11.94
CA ASN A 152 15.25 -9.97 11.01
C ASN A 152 15.90 -8.62 11.30
N PHE A 153 15.08 -7.58 11.60
CA PHE A 153 15.61 -6.28 12.00
C PHE A 153 16.55 -6.36 13.19
N ILE A 154 16.12 -7.01 14.27
CA ILE A 154 16.94 -7.16 15.48
C ILE A 154 18.25 -7.88 15.15
N ALA A 155 18.18 -8.95 14.35
CA ALA A 155 19.37 -9.72 13.97
C ALA A 155 20.34 -8.91 13.09
N VAL A 156 19.83 -8.22 12.07
CA VAL A 156 20.66 -7.36 11.18
C VAL A 156 21.23 -6.18 11.96
N ALA A 157 20.42 -5.52 12.77
CA ALA A 157 20.86 -4.41 13.62
C ALA A 157 22.00 -4.84 14.56
N ALA A 158 21.83 -5.97 15.25
CA ALA A 158 22.86 -6.51 16.15
C ALA A 158 24.16 -6.83 15.39
N HIS A 159 24.07 -7.39 14.17
CA HIS A 159 25.22 -7.70 13.34
C HIS A 159 25.94 -6.42 12.87
N GLU A 160 25.18 -5.44 12.35
CA GLU A 160 25.71 -4.17 11.84
C GLU A 160 26.30 -3.29 12.97
N LEU A 161 25.80 -3.39 14.19
CA LEU A 161 26.38 -2.73 15.35
C LEU A 161 27.65 -3.45 15.86
N LYS A 162 27.68 -4.79 15.83
CA LYS A 162 28.81 -5.59 16.29
C LYS A 162 30.06 -5.33 15.45
N THR A 163 29.94 -5.19 14.13
CA THR A 163 31.08 -5.00 13.21
C THR A 163 31.88 -3.75 13.52
N PRO A 164 31.32 -2.52 13.57
CA PRO A 164 32.09 -1.33 13.92
C PRO A 164 32.60 -1.35 15.37
N LEU A 165 31.83 -1.96 16.29
CA LEU A 165 32.28 -2.13 17.67
C LEU A 165 33.56 -2.98 17.75
N THR A 166 33.57 -4.13 17.05
CA THR A 166 34.78 -5.00 16.99
C THR A 166 35.99 -4.28 16.39
N LEU A 167 35.75 -3.41 15.37
CA LEU A 167 36.81 -2.59 14.79
C LEU A 167 37.38 -1.57 15.81
N ILE A 168 36.50 -0.89 16.55
CA ILE A 168 36.88 0.07 17.60
C ILE A 168 37.69 -0.65 18.68
N GLU A 169 37.20 -1.81 19.16
CA GLU A 169 37.91 -2.61 20.17
C GLU A 169 39.27 -3.07 19.66
N GLY A 170 39.37 -3.54 18.41
CA GLY A 170 40.61 -3.97 17.79
C GLY A 170 41.63 -2.82 17.69
N TYR A 171 41.23 -1.65 17.21
CA TYR A 171 42.13 -0.49 17.13
C TYR A 171 42.51 0.04 18.51
N ALA A 172 41.62 0.05 19.49
CA ALA A 172 41.93 0.43 20.86
C ALA A 172 42.94 -0.50 21.51
N ALA A 173 42.80 -1.83 21.31
CA ALA A 173 43.75 -2.80 21.77
C ALA A 173 45.14 -2.60 21.13
N MET A 174 45.18 -2.36 19.80
CA MET A 174 46.45 -2.11 19.08
C MET A 174 47.13 -0.80 19.54
N ILE A 175 46.38 0.23 19.92
CA ILE A 175 46.92 1.45 20.51
C ILE A 175 47.55 1.12 21.89
N SER A 176 46.84 0.35 22.72
CA SER A 176 47.33 -0.07 24.05
C SER A 176 48.65 -0.82 23.96
N ASP A 177 48.84 -1.67 22.95
CA ASP A 177 50.06 -2.42 22.72
C ASP A 177 51.18 -1.60 22.05
N SER A 178 50.82 -0.45 21.44
CA SER A 178 51.74 0.36 20.62
C SER A 178 52.32 1.57 21.32
N ILE A 179 52.14 1.71 22.64
CA ILE A 179 52.57 2.88 23.45
C ILE A 179 54.08 3.21 23.31
N SER A 180 54.82 2.38 22.58
CA SER A 180 56.28 2.55 22.33
C SER A 180 56.68 2.77 20.87
N ARG A 181 55.74 3.01 19.91
CA ARG A 181 56.01 3.14 18.48
C ARG A 181 55.54 4.46 17.88
N GLU A 182 56.21 4.88 16.80
CA GLU A 182 56.11 6.16 16.09
C GLU A 182 54.69 6.73 15.88
N SER A 183 54.60 8.06 15.91
CA SER A 183 53.38 8.90 15.86
C SER A 183 52.39 8.57 14.73
N ASP A 184 52.89 8.15 13.56
CA ASP A 184 52.03 7.91 12.37
C ASP A 184 51.15 6.65 12.51
N SER A 185 51.67 5.61 13.18
CA SER A 185 50.90 4.37 13.43
C SER A 185 49.73 4.61 14.36
N VAL A 186 49.93 5.42 15.41
CA VAL A 186 48.84 5.78 16.35
C VAL A 186 47.78 6.62 15.67
N GLN A 187 48.15 7.55 14.80
CA GLN A 187 47.20 8.36 14.03
C GLN A 187 46.31 7.50 13.13
N MET A 188 46.85 6.49 12.44
CA MET A 188 46.08 5.55 11.62
C MET A 188 45.07 4.74 12.47
N LEU A 189 45.48 4.28 13.66
CA LEU A 189 44.61 3.54 14.57
C LEU A 189 43.44 4.41 15.11
N VAL A 190 43.76 5.65 15.49
CA VAL A 190 42.76 6.65 15.93
C VAL A 190 41.75 6.94 14.80
N GLN A 191 42.25 7.09 13.56
CA GLN A 191 41.38 7.27 12.39
C GLN A 191 40.44 6.07 12.17
N GLY A 192 40.94 4.85 12.40
CA GLY A 192 40.13 3.63 12.34
C GLY A 192 39.00 3.62 13.38
N ILE A 193 39.30 4.05 14.62
CA ILE A 193 38.30 4.22 15.69
C ILE A 193 37.24 5.24 15.28
N HIS A 194 37.66 6.42 14.80
CA HIS A 194 36.71 7.45 14.34
C HIS A 194 35.80 6.94 13.21
N THR A 195 36.35 6.16 12.29
CA THR A 195 35.55 5.55 11.21
C THR A 195 34.50 4.58 11.76
N GLY A 196 34.89 3.74 12.72
CA GLY A 196 33.94 2.82 13.38
C GLY A 196 32.86 3.56 14.18
N MET A 197 33.23 4.60 14.93
CA MET A 197 32.27 5.43 15.67
C MET A 197 31.26 6.16 14.75
N ASN A 198 31.75 6.73 13.65
CA ASN A 198 30.85 7.40 12.68
C ASN A 198 29.87 6.39 12.06
N ARG A 199 30.33 5.19 11.77
CA ARG A 199 29.48 4.12 11.27
C ARG A 199 28.38 3.71 12.27
N LEU A 200 28.74 3.58 13.55
CA LEU A 200 27.80 3.32 14.63
C LEU A 200 26.71 4.41 14.71
N ARG A 201 27.16 5.67 14.68
CA ARG A 201 26.22 6.82 14.70
C ARG A 201 25.25 6.75 13.52
N GLU A 202 25.74 6.56 12.29
CA GLU A 202 24.88 6.43 11.11
C GLU A 202 23.83 5.33 11.27
N ILE A 203 24.19 4.17 11.80
CA ILE A 203 23.23 3.06 12.00
C ILE A 203 22.19 3.42 13.03
N VAL A 204 22.58 4.05 14.14
CA VAL A 204 21.65 4.50 15.20
C VAL A 204 20.70 5.57 14.66
N ASP A 205 21.21 6.54 13.90
CA ASP A 205 20.40 7.60 13.29
C ASP A 205 19.39 7.02 12.28
N ASP A 206 19.82 6.08 11.44
CA ASP A 206 18.94 5.36 10.52
C ASP A 206 17.80 4.60 11.27
N MET A 207 18.10 3.99 12.43
CA MET A 207 17.10 3.30 13.27
C MET A 207 16.10 4.29 13.89
N ILE A 208 16.58 5.44 14.36
CA ILE A 208 15.73 6.50 14.90
C ILE A 208 14.80 6.99 13.80
N ASP A 209 15.32 7.27 12.61
CA ASP A 209 14.51 7.73 11.47
C ASP A 209 13.41 6.73 11.11
N VAL A 210 13.74 5.44 11.01
CA VAL A 210 12.76 4.38 10.76
C VAL A 210 11.69 4.37 11.86
N SER A 211 12.10 4.50 13.13
CA SER A 211 11.14 4.55 14.25
C SER A 211 10.21 5.76 14.17
N LEU A 212 10.73 6.93 13.78
CA LEU A 212 9.91 8.15 13.61
C LEU A 212 8.93 8.02 12.44
N ILE A 213 9.38 7.41 11.33
CA ILE A 213 8.52 7.13 10.15
C ILE A 213 7.39 6.18 10.55
N ASP A 214 7.69 5.10 11.27
CA ASP A 214 6.72 4.06 11.67
C ASP A 214 5.60 4.59 12.54
N ASN A 215 5.94 5.51 13.41
CA ASN A 215 4.99 6.09 14.34
C ASN A 215 4.32 7.36 13.78
N ASN A 216 4.55 7.71 12.51
CA ASN A 216 4.11 8.98 11.91
C ASN A 216 4.53 10.23 12.72
N LEU A 217 5.70 10.15 13.38
CA LEU A 217 6.25 11.21 14.21
C LEU A 217 7.34 12.04 13.51
N MET A 218 7.64 11.74 12.24
CA MET A 218 8.62 12.51 11.48
C MET A 218 8.07 13.93 11.25
N SER A 219 8.62 14.90 11.98
CA SER A 219 8.34 16.32 11.80
C SER A 219 9.30 16.92 10.78
N LEU A 220 8.77 17.72 9.84
CA LEU A 220 9.56 18.41 8.81
C LEU A 220 9.71 19.89 9.12
N SER A 221 10.92 20.40 8.97
CA SER A 221 11.25 21.82 9.03
C SER A 221 11.31 22.43 7.63
N PHE A 222 10.17 22.92 7.13
CA PHE A 222 10.08 23.49 5.79
C PHE A 222 10.86 24.80 5.69
N GLN A 223 11.88 24.82 4.82
CA GLN A 223 12.74 25.96 4.54
C GLN A 223 12.83 26.21 3.02
N PRO A 224 13.16 27.44 2.59
CA PRO A 224 13.49 27.69 1.19
C PRO A 224 14.74 26.95 0.77
N LEU A 225 14.67 26.21 -0.34
CA LEU A 225 15.80 25.45 -0.86
C LEU A 225 15.82 25.45 -2.39
N TRP A 226 16.97 25.08 -2.95
CA TRP A 226 17.18 24.85 -4.38
C TRP A 226 17.72 23.43 -4.57
N LEU A 227 17.07 22.62 -5.39
CA LEU A 227 17.45 21.22 -5.62
C LEU A 227 18.85 21.11 -6.22
N ASN A 228 19.22 22.00 -7.16
CA ASN A 228 20.56 22.02 -7.75
C ASN A 228 21.66 22.17 -6.72
N ARG A 229 21.47 22.98 -5.67
CA ARG A 229 22.44 23.12 -4.58
C ARG A 229 22.59 21.83 -3.79
N ILE A 230 21.49 21.15 -3.52
CA ILE A 230 21.50 19.87 -2.82
C ILE A 230 22.19 18.79 -3.65
N PHE A 231 21.93 18.73 -4.96
CA PHE A 231 22.62 17.80 -5.85
C PHE A 231 24.13 18.07 -5.92
N ASN A 232 24.56 19.34 -6.00
CA ASN A 232 25.96 19.72 -6.05
C ASN A 232 26.69 19.32 -4.75
N LEU A 233 26.04 19.45 -3.58
CA LEU A 233 26.58 18.98 -2.31
C LEU A 233 26.78 17.46 -2.33
N GLY A 234 25.78 16.70 -2.80
CA GLY A 234 25.88 15.24 -2.95
C GLY A 234 27.00 14.84 -3.91
N GLN A 235 27.11 15.50 -5.07
CA GLN A 235 28.18 15.22 -6.04
C GLN A 235 29.57 15.45 -5.44
N ALA A 236 29.75 16.54 -4.70
CA ALA A 236 31.01 16.85 -4.05
C ALA A 236 31.40 15.80 -2.97
N GLU A 237 30.43 15.35 -2.17
CA GLU A 237 30.63 14.33 -1.14
C GLU A 237 31.07 12.99 -1.73
N PHE A 238 30.44 12.56 -2.83
CA PHE A 238 30.75 11.26 -3.45
C PHE A 238 31.89 11.27 -4.44
N LYS A 239 32.46 12.42 -4.80
CA LYS A 239 33.56 12.57 -5.77
C LYS A 239 34.73 11.61 -5.52
N PRO A 240 35.29 11.51 -4.29
CA PRO A 240 36.45 10.63 -4.04
C PRO A 240 36.15 9.15 -4.31
N ILE A 241 34.95 8.67 -3.99
CA ILE A 241 34.57 7.29 -4.22
C ILE A 241 34.27 7.01 -5.69
N LEU A 242 33.64 7.95 -6.38
CA LEU A 242 33.37 7.86 -7.82
C LEU A 242 34.66 7.76 -8.62
N GLU A 243 35.68 8.59 -8.28
CA GLU A 243 36.99 8.54 -8.88
C GLU A 243 37.67 7.19 -8.64
N LYS A 244 37.65 6.70 -7.39
CA LYS A 244 38.24 5.40 -7.02
C LYS A 244 37.62 4.24 -7.76
N ARG A 245 36.28 4.29 -8.00
CA ARG A 245 35.51 3.26 -8.72
C ARG A 245 35.39 3.53 -10.22
N LYS A 246 36.03 4.60 -10.72
CA LYS A 246 35.93 5.03 -12.12
C LYS A 246 34.52 5.20 -12.62
N GLN A 247 33.55 5.44 -11.71
CA GLN A 247 32.17 5.68 -12.03
C GLN A 247 31.94 7.14 -12.40
N LYS A 248 30.91 7.41 -13.25
CA LYS A 248 30.53 8.76 -13.64
C LYS A 248 29.18 9.10 -13.05
N LEU A 249 29.12 10.17 -12.24
CA LEU A 249 27.86 10.79 -11.80
C LEU A 249 27.62 12.05 -12.63
N GLU A 250 26.56 12.04 -13.41
CA GLU A 250 26.12 13.17 -14.23
C GLU A 250 24.81 13.72 -13.67
N ILE A 251 24.80 15.00 -13.29
CA ILE A 251 23.59 15.71 -12.87
C ILE A 251 23.23 16.66 -13.99
N LYS A 252 22.08 16.40 -14.63
CA LYS A 252 21.59 17.23 -15.71
C LYS A 252 20.76 18.36 -15.14
N PRO A 253 20.94 19.62 -15.61
CA PRO A 253 20.01 20.69 -15.29
C PRO A 253 18.62 20.37 -15.86
N PHE A 254 17.59 20.53 -15.04
CA PHE A 254 16.20 20.31 -15.46
C PHE A 254 15.28 21.40 -14.91
N PRO A 255 14.13 21.66 -15.55
CA PRO A 255 13.16 22.64 -15.07
C PRO A 255 12.74 22.35 -13.61
N GLY A 256 12.71 23.39 -12.77
CA GLY A 256 12.42 23.27 -11.34
C GLY A 256 13.64 23.02 -10.44
N SER A 257 14.80 22.59 -10.99
CA SER A 257 15.99 22.37 -10.16
C SER A 257 16.61 23.67 -9.64
N ASP A 258 16.49 24.76 -10.40
CA ASP A 258 17.00 26.10 -10.06
C ASP A 258 15.93 26.99 -9.43
N GLU A 259 14.70 26.52 -9.29
CA GLU A 259 13.61 27.26 -8.70
C GLU A 259 13.67 27.16 -7.17
N LEU A 260 13.19 28.23 -6.50
CA LEU A 260 13.02 28.24 -5.06
C LEU A 260 11.79 27.42 -4.68
N ILE A 261 12.00 26.34 -3.96
CA ILE A 261 10.91 25.51 -3.40
C ILE A 261 11.01 25.45 -1.88
N PHE A 262 9.93 25.02 -1.23
CA PHE A 262 9.89 24.83 0.23
C PHE A 262 9.85 23.35 0.58
N GLY A 263 10.79 22.93 1.39
CA GLY A 263 10.92 21.57 1.91
C GLY A 263 11.87 21.52 3.10
N ASP A 264 12.04 20.36 3.70
CA ASP A 264 13.08 20.12 4.70
C ASP A 264 14.38 19.77 3.98
N GLN A 265 15.30 20.75 3.94
CA GLN A 265 16.56 20.64 3.22
C GLN A 265 17.42 19.47 3.71
N GLU A 266 17.49 19.23 5.02
CA GLU A 266 18.31 18.17 5.60
C GLU A 266 17.75 16.79 5.24
N ARG A 267 16.43 16.63 5.33
CA ARG A 267 15.75 15.38 4.99
C ARG A 267 15.80 15.10 3.48
N ILE A 268 15.60 16.09 2.64
CA ILE A 268 15.72 15.92 1.18
C ILE A 268 17.16 15.58 0.81
N TYR A 269 18.16 16.23 1.42
CA TYR A 269 19.57 15.87 1.21
C TYR A 269 19.85 14.42 1.63
N GLN A 270 19.33 13.99 2.77
CA GLN A 270 19.46 12.60 3.26
C GLN A 270 18.86 11.60 2.24
N ALA A 271 17.70 11.89 1.70
CA ALA A 271 17.07 11.04 0.69
C ALA A 271 17.89 10.94 -0.60
N ILE A 272 18.38 12.07 -1.12
CA ILE A 272 19.22 12.15 -2.31
C ILE A 272 20.55 11.40 -2.07
N LYS A 273 21.18 11.59 -0.91
CA LYS A 273 22.40 10.90 -0.50
C LYS A 273 22.22 9.39 -0.48
N ASN A 274 21.11 8.89 0.07
CA ASN A 274 20.80 7.47 0.11
C ASN A 274 20.59 6.88 -1.30
N LEU A 275 19.90 7.61 -2.20
CA LEU A 275 19.70 7.17 -3.58
C LEU A 275 21.02 7.13 -4.37
N ILE A 276 21.83 8.17 -4.29
CA ILE A 276 23.16 8.21 -4.94
C ILE A 276 24.09 7.11 -4.37
N SER A 277 24.10 6.93 -3.05
CA SER A 277 24.88 5.87 -2.41
C SER A 277 24.49 4.48 -2.89
N ASN A 278 23.18 4.21 -3.03
CA ASN A 278 22.66 2.96 -3.58
C ASN A 278 23.07 2.79 -5.05
N ALA A 279 22.91 3.81 -5.88
CA ALA A 279 23.35 3.77 -7.27
C ALA A 279 24.85 3.45 -7.40
N ILE A 280 25.72 4.11 -6.60
CA ILE A 280 27.15 3.82 -6.54
C ILE A 280 27.40 2.35 -6.15
N LYS A 281 26.72 1.86 -5.13
CA LYS A 281 26.89 0.53 -4.58
C LYS A 281 26.54 -0.58 -5.57
N TYR A 282 25.45 -0.42 -6.31
CA TYR A 282 24.93 -1.47 -7.20
C TYR A 282 25.35 -1.32 -8.67
N THR A 283 26.07 -0.26 -8.99
CA THR A 283 26.69 -0.08 -10.31
C THR A 283 28.12 -0.61 -10.30
N PRO A 284 28.53 -1.41 -11.30
CA PRO A 284 29.92 -1.87 -11.43
C PRO A 284 30.90 -0.71 -11.64
N ASP A 285 32.19 -0.99 -11.43
CA ASP A 285 33.26 -0.03 -11.69
C ASP A 285 33.25 0.41 -13.15
N GLY A 286 33.41 1.69 -13.42
CA GLY A 286 33.31 2.28 -14.74
C GLY A 286 31.90 2.58 -15.23
N GLY A 287 30.87 2.22 -14.47
CA GLY A 287 29.47 2.47 -14.82
C GLY A 287 29.07 3.94 -14.67
N ARG A 288 27.82 4.23 -15.01
CA ARG A 288 27.26 5.59 -15.04
C ARG A 288 26.03 5.71 -14.16
N ILE A 289 25.92 6.85 -13.49
CA ILE A 289 24.76 7.27 -12.70
C ILE A 289 24.33 8.62 -13.25
N THR A 290 23.05 8.78 -13.58
CA THR A 290 22.51 10.03 -14.12
C THR A 290 21.36 10.50 -13.24
N VAL A 291 21.42 11.77 -12.82
CA VAL A 291 20.30 12.45 -12.16
C VAL A 291 19.69 13.41 -13.18
N ASP A 292 18.41 13.30 -13.40
CA ASP A 292 17.62 14.12 -14.32
C ASP A 292 16.27 14.44 -13.70
N GLY A 293 15.46 15.27 -14.32
CA GLY A 293 14.11 15.54 -13.82
C GLY A 293 13.28 16.39 -14.76
N ARG A 294 12.03 16.60 -14.35
CA ARG A 294 11.07 17.45 -15.05
C ARG A 294 10.05 18.04 -14.09
N THR A 295 9.49 19.17 -14.48
CA THR A 295 8.36 19.77 -13.76
C THR A 295 7.05 19.20 -14.30
N LEU A 296 6.17 18.79 -13.42
CA LEU A 296 4.80 18.37 -13.68
C LEU A 296 3.82 19.33 -13.00
N PRO A 297 2.53 19.36 -13.38
CA PRO A 297 1.56 20.23 -12.70
C PRO A 297 1.52 19.96 -11.18
N GLY A 298 2.03 20.91 -10.39
CA GLY A 298 2.10 20.83 -8.93
C GLY A 298 3.21 19.95 -8.35
N PHE A 299 4.07 19.34 -9.16
CA PHE A 299 5.13 18.43 -8.72
C PHE A 299 6.43 18.62 -9.50
N ILE A 300 7.53 18.19 -8.92
CA ILE A 300 8.81 17.98 -9.58
C ILE A 300 9.12 16.48 -9.52
N GLU A 301 9.31 15.85 -10.67
CA GLU A 301 9.81 14.49 -10.77
C GLU A 301 11.33 14.52 -10.93
N ILE A 302 12.02 13.76 -10.09
CA ILE A 302 13.47 13.57 -10.10
C ILE A 302 13.76 12.12 -10.38
N THR A 303 14.63 11.82 -11.33
CA THR A 303 15.03 10.47 -11.68
C THR A 303 16.50 10.22 -11.36
N PHE A 304 16.79 9.06 -10.76
CA PHE A 304 18.12 8.56 -10.52
C PHE A 304 18.28 7.27 -11.32
N ALA A 305 18.95 7.36 -12.47
CA ALA A 305 19.19 6.23 -13.36
C ALA A 305 20.62 5.72 -13.16
N ASP A 306 20.77 4.42 -12.98
CA ASP A 306 22.04 3.72 -12.87
C ASP A 306 22.21 2.64 -13.95
N THR A 307 23.45 2.31 -14.29
CA THR A 307 23.80 1.18 -15.17
C THR A 307 24.27 -0.02 -14.35
N GLY A 308 23.53 -0.32 -13.27
CA GLY A 308 23.84 -1.39 -12.33
C GLY A 308 23.19 -2.72 -12.66
N ILE A 309 23.25 -3.62 -11.69
CA ILE A 309 22.76 -5.00 -11.82
C ILE A 309 21.23 -5.12 -11.99
N GLY A 310 20.51 -4.04 -11.82
CA GLY A 310 19.05 -4.02 -11.92
C GLY A 310 18.34 -4.66 -10.72
N ILE A 311 16.99 -4.73 -10.82
CA ILE A 311 16.11 -5.22 -9.76
C ILE A 311 15.05 -6.11 -10.40
N SER A 312 14.87 -7.34 -9.91
CA SER A 312 13.81 -8.23 -10.40
C SER A 312 12.41 -7.68 -10.09
N ALA A 313 11.44 -7.96 -10.95
CA ALA A 313 10.08 -7.44 -10.83
C ALA A 313 9.45 -7.71 -9.45
N GLU A 314 9.69 -8.90 -8.89
CA GLU A 314 9.21 -9.30 -7.57
C GLU A 314 9.75 -8.43 -6.44
N ASN A 315 10.96 -7.92 -6.63
CA ASN A 315 11.68 -7.17 -5.60
C ASN A 315 11.47 -5.66 -5.70
N GLN A 316 10.96 -5.13 -6.80
CA GLN A 316 10.77 -3.68 -6.99
C GLN A 316 9.85 -3.03 -5.95
N LEU A 317 8.87 -3.77 -5.44
CA LEU A 317 8.03 -3.31 -4.33
C LEU A 317 8.71 -3.54 -2.97
N LEU A 318 9.42 -4.65 -2.83
CA LEU A 318 9.99 -5.08 -1.56
C LEU A 318 11.21 -4.28 -1.12
N ILE A 319 11.96 -3.64 -2.05
CA ILE A 319 13.14 -2.84 -1.71
C ILE A 319 12.83 -1.59 -0.87
N PHE A 320 11.59 -1.13 -0.87
CA PHE A 320 11.13 -0.03 -0.03
C PHE A 320 10.58 -0.51 1.32
N GLU A 321 10.42 -1.81 1.51
CA GLU A 321 10.07 -2.37 2.80
C GLU A 321 11.30 -2.40 3.70
N LYS A 322 11.07 -2.20 4.99
CA LYS A 322 12.13 -2.23 5.99
C LYS A 322 12.81 -3.59 5.98
N PHE A 323 14.13 -3.55 5.96
CA PHE A 323 14.96 -4.77 5.94
C PHE A 323 14.76 -5.64 4.70
N GLY A 324 14.21 -5.07 3.63
CA GLY A 324 14.09 -5.67 2.30
C GLY A 324 15.47 -5.89 1.67
N GLN A 325 16.35 -6.67 2.32
CA GLN A 325 17.61 -7.08 1.74
C GLN A 325 17.38 -8.23 0.77
N LEU A 326 17.80 -8.04 -0.47
CA LEU A 326 17.79 -9.05 -1.50
C LEU A 326 19.05 -9.93 -1.32
N GLY A 327 18.88 -11.15 -0.76
CA GLY A 327 19.94 -12.14 -0.64
C GLY A 327 20.33 -12.50 0.81
N ASP A 328 21.17 -13.54 0.93
CA ASP A 328 21.66 -14.05 2.22
C ASP A 328 22.50 -13.00 2.98
N VAL A 329 22.12 -12.73 4.22
CA VAL A 329 22.77 -11.80 5.14
C VAL A 329 24.27 -12.12 5.33
N ALA A 330 24.68 -13.38 5.11
CA ALA A 330 26.05 -13.86 5.27
C ALA A 330 27.04 -13.39 4.19
N LEU A 331 26.58 -12.84 3.07
CA LEU A 331 27.42 -12.48 1.91
C LEU A 331 27.75 -10.98 1.82
N HIS A 332 27.34 -10.16 2.77
CA HIS A 332 27.52 -8.71 2.69
C HIS A 332 28.86 -8.26 3.30
N SER A 333 29.76 -7.77 2.43
CA SER A 333 31.01 -7.15 2.88
C SER A 333 30.74 -5.80 3.55
N SER A 334 31.41 -5.53 4.66
CA SER A 334 31.28 -4.34 5.53
C SER A 334 31.71 -3.01 4.89
N GLY A 335 31.09 -2.60 3.78
CA GLY A 335 31.44 -1.31 3.15
C GLY A 335 30.30 -0.71 2.36
N LYS A 336 29.78 0.48 2.79
CA LYS A 336 28.68 1.23 2.12
C LYS A 336 28.92 1.50 0.63
N THR A 337 30.16 1.55 0.19
CA THR A 337 30.55 2.00 -1.15
C THR A 337 31.27 0.94 -1.98
N LYS A 338 31.48 -0.25 -1.44
CA LYS A 338 31.99 -1.39 -2.23
C LYS A 338 30.85 -1.96 -3.09
N PHE A 339 31.19 -2.48 -4.25
CA PHE A 339 30.20 -3.19 -5.08
C PHE A 339 29.50 -4.27 -4.25
N LYS A 340 28.16 -4.25 -4.21
CA LYS A 340 27.33 -5.07 -3.33
C LYS A 340 27.68 -4.99 -1.84
N GLY A 341 28.31 -3.90 -1.39
CA GLY A 341 28.63 -3.69 0.02
C GLY A 341 27.41 -3.71 0.92
N GLY A 342 27.53 -4.27 2.13
CA GLY A 342 26.45 -4.40 3.10
C GLY A 342 26.00 -3.06 3.71
N GLY A 343 24.80 -3.10 4.25
CA GLY A 343 24.21 -2.05 5.07
C GLY A 343 22.91 -2.59 5.66
N PRO A 344 22.31 -1.94 6.68
CA PRO A 344 21.12 -2.47 7.39
C PRO A 344 19.87 -2.57 6.54
N GLY A 345 19.88 -2.17 5.25
CA GLY A 345 18.70 -2.19 4.39
C GLY A 345 17.66 -1.12 4.75
N LEU A 346 18.10 -0.05 5.45
CA LEU A 346 17.21 1.01 5.93
C LEU A 346 17.16 2.23 5.00
N GLY A 347 18.13 2.39 4.09
CA GLY A 347 18.24 3.58 3.27
C GLY A 347 17.01 3.87 2.40
N LEU A 348 16.50 2.89 1.62
CA LEU A 348 15.32 3.07 0.77
C LEU A 348 14.03 3.24 1.55
N PRO A 349 13.73 2.50 2.62
CA PRO A 349 12.64 2.80 3.54
C PRO A 349 12.67 4.23 4.10
N ILE A 350 13.85 4.74 4.48
CA ILE A 350 14.01 6.12 4.94
C ILE A 350 13.72 7.11 3.81
N VAL A 351 14.23 6.87 2.60
CA VAL A 351 13.90 7.70 1.42
C VAL A 351 12.41 7.77 1.20
N LYS A 352 11.74 6.61 1.21
CA LYS A 352 10.29 6.53 1.06
C LYS A 352 9.57 7.34 2.13
N GLY A 353 9.92 7.16 3.39
CA GLY A 353 9.31 7.89 4.51
C GLY A 353 9.51 9.39 4.41
N ILE A 354 10.71 9.86 4.03
CA ILE A 354 11.00 11.29 3.82
C ILE A 354 10.15 11.85 2.68
N VAL A 355 10.09 11.16 1.54
CA VAL A 355 9.32 11.61 0.36
C VAL A 355 7.82 11.65 0.68
N GLU A 356 7.28 10.62 1.32
CA GLU A 356 5.87 10.55 1.74
C GLU A 356 5.55 11.64 2.79
N ALA A 357 6.44 11.90 3.75
CA ALA A 357 6.26 12.99 4.72
C ALA A 357 6.20 14.38 4.04
N HIS A 358 6.90 14.57 2.93
CA HIS A 358 6.79 15.77 2.09
C HIS A 358 5.49 15.82 1.25
N GLY A 359 4.69 14.74 1.22
CA GLY A 359 3.50 14.60 0.38
C GLY A 359 3.81 14.15 -1.04
N GLY A 360 4.97 13.53 -1.23
CA GLY A 360 5.45 12.98 -2.48
C GLY A 360 5.25 11.47 -2.60
N THR A 361 5.87 10.89 -3.63
CA THR A 361 5.85 9.45 -3.88
C THR A 361 7.20 9.01 -4.50
N ILE A 362 7.60 7.76 -4.24
CA ILE A 362 8.79 7.14 -4.83
C ILE A 362 8.44 5.78 -5.42
N TRP A 363 9.03 5.46 -6.58
CA TRP A 363 8.96 4.13 -7.18
C TRP A 363 10.23 3.83 -7.96
N VAL A 364 10.37 2.60 -8.45
CA VAL A 364 11.51 2.17 -9.25
C VAL A 364 11.04 1.44 -10.50
N GLU A 365 11.79 1.60 -11.57
CA GLU A 365 11.65 0.85 -12.81
C GLU A 365 12.96 0.16 -13.12
N SER A 366 12.92 -1.13 -13.40
CA SER A 366 14.08 -1.91 -13.82
C SER A 366 13.66 -3.04 -14.75
N PRO A 367 14.40 -3.29 -15.85
CA PRO A 367 14.09 -4.39 -16.77
C PRO A 367 14.24 -5.77 -16.15
N GLY A 368 14.94 -5.89 -15.03
CA GLY A 368 15.21 -7.14 -14.33
C GLY A 368 16.54 -7.11 -13.60
N TYR A 369 16.93 -8.24 -13.02
CA TYR A 369 18.20 -8.42 -12.32
C TYR A 369 19.13 -9.29 -13.16
N ASP A 370 20.32 -8.76 -13.50
CA ASP A 370 21.36 -9.50 -14.23
C ASP A 370 22.74 -8.86 -13.91
N GLU A 371 23.64 -9.63 -13.30
CA GLU A 371 24.95 -9.13 -12.88
C GLU A 371 25.95 -8.99 -14.04
N GLU A 372 25.73 -9.73 -15.14
CA GLU A 372 26.61 -9.69 -16.31
C GLU A 372 26.17 -8.59 -17.29
N LYS A 373 24.87 -8.51 -17.58
CA LYS A 373 24.32 -7.54 -18.52
C LYS A 373 24.10 -6.16 -17.93
N CYS A 374 23.96 -6.07 -16.60
CA CYS A 374 23.76 -4.82 -15.86
C CYS A 374 22.66 -3.95 -16.49
N PRO A 375 21.38 -4.40 -16.47
CA PRO A 375 20.26 -3.72 -17.12
C PRO A 375 19.95 -2.35 -16.53
N GLY A 376 20.43 -2.08 -15.33
CA GLY A 376 20.23 -0.82 -14.62
C GLY A 376 18.89 -0.70 -13.92
N SER A 377 18.73 0.41 -13.20
CA SER A 377 17.49 0.80 -12.54
C SER A 377 17.26 2.31 -12.65
N ILE A 378 16.00 2.72 -12.59
CA ILE A 378 15.61 4.13 -12.54
C ILE A 378 14.71 4.33 -11.32
N PHE A 379 15.21 5.07 -10.34
CA PHE A 379 14.39 5.50 -9.21
C PHE A 379 13.75 6.83 -9.53
N HIS A 380 12.44 6.92 -9.34
CA HIS A 380 11.63 8.11 -9.55
C HIS A 380 11.17 8.67 -8.21
N VAL A 381 11.44 9.94 -7.98
CA VAL A 381 11.01 10.68 -6.79
C VAL A 381 10.12 11.82 -7.25
N LEU A 382 8.88 11.82 -6.82
CA LEU A 382 7.91 12.87 -7.08
C LEU A 382 7.77 13.73 -5.82
N LEU A 383 8.17 15.00 -5.89
CA LEU A 383 8.04 15.95 -4.78
C LEU A 383 7.04 17.04 -5.13
N PRO A 384 6.18 17.49 -4.19
CA PRO A 384 5.32 18.63 -4.44
C PRO A 384 6.14 19.91 -4.75
N HIS A 385 5.79 20.59 -5.83
CA HIS A 385 6.39 21.87 -6.24
C HIS A 385 5.80 23.00 -5.39
N ARG A 386 6.27 23.15 -4.16
CA ARG A 386 5.78 24.16 -3.20
C ARG A 386 6.58 25.45 -3.35
N THR A 387 5.98 26.46 -3.92
CA THR A 387 6.59 27.79 -4.10
C THR A 387 6.29 28.75 -2.95
N GLN A 388 5.46 28.35 -1.99
CA GLN A 388 5.11 29.13 -0.80
C GLN A 388 5.28 28.30 0.48
N PRO A 389 5.69 28.93 1.60
CA PRO A 389 5.77 28.25 2.89
C PRO A 389 4.39 27.86 3.38
N ASN A 390 4.32 26.74 4.14
CA ASN A 390 3.08 26.27 4.78
C ASN A 390 2.56 27.23 5.87
N ASP A 391 3.44 28.08 6.44
CA ASP A 391 3.04 29.06 7.47
C ASP A 391 2.40 30.29 6.79
N PRO A 392 1.12 30.60 7.10
CA PRO A 392 0.42 31.75 6.54
C PRO A 392 1.09 33.12 6.83
N LYS A 393 1.89 33.22 7.90
CA LYS A 393 2.64 34.43 8.22
C LYS A 393 3.86 34.59 7.32
N LEU A 394 4.57 33.49 7.05
CA LEU A 394 5.71 33.46 6.16
C LEU A 394 5.28 33.56 4.67
N SER A 395 4.15 32.99 4.30
CA SER A 395 3.67 33.04 2.91
C SER A 395 3.40 34.47 2.41
N LYS A 396 3.09 35.41 3.32
CA LYS A 396 2.92 36.83 2.98
C LYS A 396 4.24 37.51 2.58
N LEU A 397 5.38 37.06 3.09
CA LEU A 397 6.71 37.60 2.77
C LEU A 397 7.25 37.13 1.41
N PHE A 398 6.72 35.99 0.91
CA PHE A 398 7.15 35.39 -0.35
C PHE A 398 6.11 35.52 -1.49
N ARG A 399 5.00 36.25 -1.25
CA ARG A 399 4.11 36.63 -2.34
C ARG A 399 4.85 37.63 -3.22
N THR A 400 5.29 37.18 -4.39
CA THR A 400 5.65 38.07 -5.48
C THR A 400 4.36 38.82 -5.84
N GLU A 401 4.31 40.13 -5.62
CA GLU A 401 3.21 40.95 -6.14
C GLU A 401 3.15 40.69 -7.65
N ALA A 402 2.00 40.23 -8.12
CA ALA A 402 1.74 40.18 -9.56
C ALA A 402 1.99 41.58 -10.13
N PRO A 403 2.65 41.72 -11.28
CA PRO A 403 2.83 43.02 -11.88
C PRO A 403 1.45 43.70 -11.99
N PRO A 404 1.34 44.99 -11.65
CA PRO A 404 0.06 45.70 -11.67
C PRO A 404 -0.56 45.53 -13.06
N GLU A 405 -1.78 44.98 -13.10
CA GLU A 405 -2.58 44.92 -14.30
C GLU A 405 -2.61 46.33 -14.89
N GLU A 406 -2.11 46.51 -16.12
CA GLU A 406 -2.23 47.75 -16.89
C GLU A 406 -3.71 48.15 -16.91
N ARG A 407 -4.05 49.21 -16.17
CA ARG A 407 -5.40 49.80 -16.25
C ARG A 407 -5.62 50.21 -17.70
N PRO A 408 -6.70 49.78 -18.34
CA PRO A 408 -7.01 50.25 -19.69
C PRO A 408 -7.11 51.77 -19.68
N ALA A 409 -6.42 52.39 -20.63
CA ALA A 409 -6.42 53.85 -20.81
C ALA A 409 -7.85 54.38 -20.92
N PRO A 410 -8.17 55.55 -20.31
CA PRO A 410 -9.48 56.13 -20.40
C PRO A 410 -9.78 56.47 -21.88
N LYS A 411 -10.86 55.89 -22.42
CA LYS A 411 -11.40 56.25 -23.70
C LYS A 411 -11.87 57.71 -23.65
N ASN A 412 -11.06 58.62 -24.17
CA ASN A 412 -11.50 59.98 -24.44
C ASN A 412 -12.63 59.94 -25.50
N GLY A 413 -13.83 60.27 -25.07
CA GLY A 413 -14.97 60.49 -25.93
C GLY A 413 -14.90 61.93 -26.48
N TRP A 414 -15.16 61.98 -27.73
CA TRP A 414 -15.82 63.11 -28.39
C TRP A 414 -16.96 62.55 -29.17
#